data_fef7617e45185d175177a60afc67bb25
#
_entry.id   fef7617e45185d175177a60afc67bb25
#
_cell.length_a   1.000
_cell.length_b   1.000
_cell.length_c   1.000
_cell.angle_alpha   90.00
_cell.angle_beta   90.00
_cell.angle_gamma   90.00
#
_symmetry.space_group_name_H-M   'P 1'
#
loop_
_entity.id
_entity.type
_entity.pdbx_description
1 polymer ?
#
loop_
_entity_poly.entity_id
_entity_poly.type
_entity_poly.pdbx_seq_one_letter_code
_entity_poly.pdbx_strand_id
1 'polypeptide(L)'
;CITNTVKGCTHKRGTLMMKDRTGALLPVKNHCSFCYNTIYNPAPLSLLGSEKLVSRLMPDRLRLQFTVEGTEQTEKVLDAFIGSFVYGRDVEAPFRDFTRGHFKRGVE
;
A
#
# COMPACT_ATOMS: atom_id res chain seq x y z
N CYS A 1 -7.26 19.78 3.18
CA CYS A 1 -6.11 19.30 3.99
C CYS A 1 -6.50 19.23 5.47
N ILE A 2 -6.42 18.05 6.05
CA ILE A 2 -6.78 17.80 7.46
C ILE A 2 -5.97 18.70 8.42
N THR A 3 -4.65 18.81 8.20
CA THR A 3 -3.79 19.63 9.03
C THR A 3 -4.22 21.09 9.00
N ASN A 4 -4.55 21.61 7.81
CA ASN A 4 -5.00 22.98 7.67
C ASN A 4 -6.36 23.23 8.38
N THR A 5 -7.27 22.26 8.29
CA THR A 5 -8.60 22.36 8.88
C THR A 5 -8.55 22.32 10.42
N VAL A 6 -7.67 21.47 10.99
CA VAL A 6 -7.65 21.22 12.45
C VAL A 6 -6.66 22.10 13.21
N LYS A 7 -5.47 22.34 12.66
CA LYS A 7 -4.35 23.00 13.36
C LYS A 7 -3.76 24.20 12.63
N GLY A 8 -4.28 24.54 11.47
CA GLY A 8 -3.64 25.49 10.56
C GLY A 8 -2.55 24.83 9.71
N CYS A 9 -2.24 25.44 8.58
CA CYS A 9 -1.25 24.92 7.65
C CYS A 9 0.16 25.08 8.23
N THR A 10 0.89 23.98 8.34
CA THR A 10 2.29 23.98 8.78
C THR A 10 3.29 24.07 7.62
N HIS A 11 2.82 24.01 6.38
CA HIS A 11 3.62 23.91 5.12
C HIS A 11 4.65 22.76 5.13
N LYS A 12 4.49 21.79 6.02
CA LYS A 12 5.40 20.65 6.11
C LYS A 12 4.92 19.51 5.22
N ARG A 13 5.75 19.19 4.23
CA ARG A 13 5.60 17.93 3.46
C ARG A 13 5.96 16.77 4.35
N GLY A 14 5.32 15.64 4.16
CA GLY A 14 5.65 14.43 4.89
C GLY A 14 4.46 13.51 5.08
N THR A 15 4.72 12.45 5.84
CA THR A 15 3.71 11.47 6.21
C THR A 15 3.38 11.61 7.69
N LEU A 16 2.10 11.65 7.99
CA LEU A 16 1.54 11.64 9.34
C LEU A 16 0.83 10.31 9.56
N MET A 17 0.63 9.95 10.82
CA MET A 17 -0.19 8.81 11.20
C MET A 17 -1.48 9.29 11.83
N MET A 18 -2.60 8.90 11.27
CA MET A 18 -3.92 9.08 11.88
C MET A 18 -4.34 7.80 12.56
N LYS A 19 -4.95 7.93 13.72
CA LYS A 19 -5.58 6.82 14.43
C LYS A 19 -7.09 6.92 14.27
N ASP A 20 -7.70 5.85 13.79
CA ASP A 20 -9.15 5.77 13.70
C ASP A 20 -9.79 5.43 15.06
N ARG A 21 -11.11 5.39 15.10
CA ARG A 21 -11.88 5.03 16.31
C ARG A 21 -11.64 3.58 16.76
N THR A 22 -11.19 2.71 15.89
CA THR A 22 -10.89 1.30 16.19
C THR A 22 -9.46 1.08 16.64
N GLY A 23 -8.63 2.13 16.58
CA GLY A 23 -7.22 2.09 16.93
C GLY A 23 -6.28 1.79 15.76
N ALA A 24 -6.80 1.59 14.55
CA ALA A 24 -5.98 1.38 13.37
C ALA A 24 -5.22 2.65 12.98
N LEU A 25 -3.95 2.49 12.62
CA LEU A 25 -3.08 3.58 12.19
C LEU A 25 -3.10 3.71 10.67
N LEU A 26 -3.58 4.85 10.19
CA LEU A 26 -3.69 5.17 8.77
C LEU A 26 -2.57 6.14 8.38
N PRO A 27 -1.67 5.76 7.48
CA PRO A 27 -0.69 6.70 6.94
C PRO A 27 -1.37 7.80 6.13
N VAL A 28 -0.99 9.04 6.36
CA VAL A 28 -1.52 10.22 5.67
C VAL A 28 -0.37 11.01 5.06
N LYS A 29 -0.37 11.11 3.74
CA LYS A 29 0.63 11.90 3.00
C LYS A 29 0.11 13.31 2.73
N ASN A 30 0.89 14.30 3.13
CA ASN A 30 0.57 15.71 2.89
C ASN A 30 1.08 16.17 1.52
N HIS A 31 0.20 16.68 0.69
CA HIS A 31 0.51 17.32 -0.58
C HIS A 31 0.36 18.84 -0.45
N CYS A 32 1.30 19.45 0.27
CA CYS A 32 1.23 20.87 0.65
C CYS A 32 1.16 21.85 -0.53
N SER A 33 1.75 21.50 -1.67
CA SER A 33 1.67 22.35 -2.88
C SER A 33 0.25 22.49 -3.45
N PHE A 34 -0.63 21.53 -3.15
CA PHE A 34 -1.99 21.47 -3.66
C PHE A 34 -3.05 21.45 -2.54
N CYS A 35 -2.63 21.59 -1.29
CA CYS A 35 -3.50 21.63 -0.12
C CYS A 35 -4.43 20.43 0.07
N TYR A 36 -3.99 19.21 -0.25
CA TYR A 36 -4.76 17.98 0.03
C TYR A 36 -3.92 16.91 0.73
N ASN A 37 -4.61 15.91 1.25
CA ASN A 37 -4.01 14.72 1.85
C ASN A 37 -4.42 13.47 1.10
N THR A 38 -3.53 12.49 1.06
CA THR A 38 -3.88 11.11 0.70
C THR A 38 -3.85 10.26 1.94
N ILE A 39 -4.95 9.62 2.26
CA ILE A 39 -5.07 8.69 3.39
C ILE A 39 -4.96 7.28 2.83
N TYR A 40 -4.00 6.52 3.34
CA TYR A 40 -3.76 5.16 2.91
C TYR A 40 -4.38 4.15 3.87
N ASN A 41 -4.69 2.97 3.37
CA ASN A 41 -5.13 1.86 4.19
C ASN A 41 -4.07 1.49 5.22
N PRO A 42 -4.45 1.06 6.43
CA PRO A 42 -3.49 0.59 7.42
C PRO A 42 -2.76 -0.69 6.97
N ALA A 43 -3.43 -1.55 6.19
CA ALA A 43 -2.84 -2.76 5.63
C ALA A 43 -2.59 -2.60 4.13
N PRO A 44 -1.41 -2.99 3.61
CA PRO A 44 -1.14 -2.94 2.19
C PRO A 44 -2.01 -3.93 1.41
N LEU A 45 -2.33 -3.58 0.16
CA LEU A 45 -2.93 -4.51 -0.78
C LEU A 45 -1.85 -5.45 -1.33
N SER A 46 -2.03 -6.75 -1.19
CA SER A 46 -1.09 -7.74 -1.70
C SER A 46 -1.79 -8.93 -2.35
N LEU A 47 -1.29 -9.34 -3.50
CA LEU A 47 -1.71 -10.54 -4.22
C LEU A 47 -0.70 -11.69 -4.12
N LEU A 48 0.30 -11.59 -3.26
CA LEU A 48 1.18 -12.73 -2.94
C LEU A 48 0.34 -13.90 -2.44
N GLY A 49 0.64 -15.10 -2.92
CA GLY A 49 -0.16 -16.30 -2.69
C GLY A 49 -1.40 -16.43 -3.59
N SER A 50 -1.58 -15.54 -4.55
CA SER A 50 -2.66 -15.60 -5.55
C SER A 50 -2.14 -15.67 -6.99
N GLU A 51 -0.88 -16.08 -7.17
CA GLU A 51 -0.16 -16.06 -8.45
C GLU A 51 -0.91 -16.85 -9.54
N LYS A 52 -1.45 -18.02 -9.20
CA LYS A 52 -2.23 -18.86 -10.11
C LYS A 52 -3.50 -18.16 -10.62
N LEU A 53 -4.19 -17.44 -9.72
CA LEU A 53 -5.40 -16.71 -10.07
C LEU A 53 -5.06 -15.48 -10.95
N VAL A 54 -3.99 -14.77 -10.62
CA VAL A 54 -3.51 -13.64 -11.42
C VAL A 54 -3.08 -14.11 -12.81
N SER A 55 -2.35 -15.22 -12.90
CA SER A 55 -1.90 -15.78 -14.19
C SER A 55 -3.07 -16.18 -15.10
N ARG A 56 -4.20 -16.63 -14.55
CA ARG A 56 -5.41 -16.94 -15.33
C ARG A 56 -6.01 -15.71 -16.02
N LEU A 57 -5.78 -14.52 -15.49
CA LEU A 57 -6.24 -13.26 -16.10
C LEU A 57 -5.35 -12.86 -17.28
N MET A 58 -4.19 -13.51 -17.47
CA MET A 58 -3.20 -13.23 -18.52
C MET A 58 -2.85 -11.74 -18.65
N PRO A 59 -2.48 -11.06 -17.55
CA PRO A 59 -2.10 -9.66 -17.64
C PRO A 59 -0.76 -9.53 -18.39
N ASP A 60 -0.65 -8.55 -19.26
CA ASP A 60 0.61 -8.23 -19.93
C ASP A 60 1.67 -7.69 -18.98
N ARG A 61 1.22 -6.98 -17.95
CA ARG A 61 2.10 -6.33 -16.96
C ARG A 61 1.47 -6.33 -15.58
N LEU A 62 2.33 -6.42 -14.58
CA LEU A 62 1.98 -6.18 -13.18
C LEU A 62 2.74 -4.94 -12.69
N ARG A 63 2.08 -4.11 -11.93
CA ARG A 63 2.69 -2.93 -11.33
C ARG A 63 2.66 -3.03 -9.81
N LEU A 64 3.82 -2.83 -9.20
CA LEU A 64 3.94 -2.57 -7.78
C LEU A 64 3.86 -1.06 -7.55
N GLN A 65 3.02 -0.66 -6.61
CA GLN A 65 2.88 0.74 -6.24
C GLN A 65 3.26 0.92 -4.79
N PHE A 66 4.34 1.64 -4.56
CA PHE A 66 4.81 2.02 -3.24
C PHE A 66 4.25 3.39 -2.87
N THR A 67 3.99 3.62 -1.59
CA THR A 67 3.33 4.83 -1.09
C THR A 67 4.12 5.50 0.02
N VAL A 68 4.33 4.81 1.13
CA VAL A 68 5.00 5.32 2.34
C VAL A 68 6.18 4.45 2.78
N GLU A 69 6.46 3.38 2.06
CA GLU A 69 7.54 2.45 2.36
C GLU A 69 8.90 3.13 2.19
N GLY A 70 9.81 2.85 3.11
CA GLY A 70 11.23 3.22 2.99
C GLY A 70 11.98 2.29 2.05
N THR A 71 13.26 2.60 1.79
CA THR A 71 14.11 1.84 0.85
C THR A 71 14.19 0.36 1.20
N GLU A 72 14.45 0.03 2.46
CA GLU A 72 14.59 -1.36 2.92
C GLU A 72 13.30 -2.16 2.71
N GLN A 73 12.15 -1.59 3.07
CA GLN A 73 10.87 -2.25 2.89
C GLN A 73 10.52 -2.39 1.41
N THR A 74 10.85 -1.40 0.59
CA THR A 74 10.66 -1.45 -0.86
C THR A 74 11.45 -2.59 -1.48
N GLU A 75 12.72 -2.77 -1.10
CA GLU A 75 13.55 -3.89 -1.57
C GLU A 75 12.96 -5.24 -1.18
N LYS A 76 12.57 -5.42 0.08
CA LYS A 76 11.95 -6.68 0.55
C LYS A 76 10.68 -7.03 -0.22
N VAL A 77 9.82 -6.07 -0.46
CA VAL A 77 8.58 -6.27 -1.22
C VAL A 77 8.88 -6.59 -2.67
N LEU A 78 9.81 -5.86 -3.30
CA LEU A 78 10.20 -6.09 -4.68
C LEU A 78 10.78 -7.50 -4.87
N ASP A 79 11.71 -7.92 -4.01
CA ASP A 79 12.32 -9.24 -4.06
C ASP A 79 11.27 -10.35 -3.88
N ALA A 80 10.34 -10.19 -2.94
CA ALA A 80 9.27 -11.15 -2.73
C ALA A 80 8.36 -11.29 -3.96
N PHE A 81 7.97 -10.18 -4.60
CA PHE A 81 7.12 -10.23 -5.79
C PHE A 81 7.86 -10.76 -7.03
N ILE A 82 9.12 -10.39 -7.24
CA ILE A 82 9.94 -10.94 -8.32
C ILE A 82 10.15 -12.44 -8.08
N GLY A 83 10.51 -12.86 -6.88
CA GLY A 83 10.68 -14.26 -6.53
C GLY A 83 9.44 -15.10 -6.79
N SER A 84 8.27 -14.59 -6.43
CA SER A 84 6.99 -15.30 -6.57
C SER A 84 6.44 -15.25 -7.99
N PHE A 85 6.28 -14.07 -8.57
CA PHE A 85 5.61 -13.91 -9.88
C PHE A 85 6.50 -14.17 -11.09
N VAL A 86 7.78 -13.88 -11.01
CA VAL A 86 8.72 -14.09 -12.13
C VAL A 86 9.37 -15.47 -12.05
N TYR A 87 9.87 -15.86 -10.89
CA TYR A 87 10.62 -17.09 -10.71
C TYR A 87 9.82 -18.27 -10.15
N GLY A 88 8.57 -18.06 -9.75
CA GLY A 88 7.69 -19.10 -9.22
C GLY A 88 8.16 -19.70 -7.89
N ARG A 89 8.93 -18.95 -7.10
CA ARG A 89 9.46 -19.40 -5.82
C ARG A 89 8.42 -19.22 -4.72
N ASP A 90 8.44 -20.10 -3.71
CA ASP A 90 7.75 -19.83 -2.46
C ASP A 90 8.49 -18.72 -1.71
N VAL A 91 7.77 -17.64 -1.38
CA VAL A 91 8.30 -16.50 -0.68
C VAL A 91 7.47 -16.22 0.58
N GLU A 92 8.14 -15.79 1.63
CA GLU A 92 7.48 -15.28 2.81
C GLU A 92 6.94 -13.87 2.56
N ALA A 93 5.71 -13.59 3.03
CA ALA A 93 5.14 -12.26 2.88
C ALA A 93 5.97 -11.22 3.65
N PRO A 94 6.41 -10.13 3.02
CA PRO A 94 7.27 -9.13 3.64
C PRO A 94 6.53 -8.18 4.59
N PHE A 95 5.29 -8.47 4.94
CA PHE A 95 4.46 -7.69 5.85
C PHE A 95 3.61 -8.60 6.74
N ARG A 96 3.31 -8.11 7.95
CA ARG A 96 2.50 -8.86 8.94
C ARG A 96 1.06 -9.01 8.49
N ASP A 97 0.45 -7.88 8.11
CA ASP A 97 -0.95 -7.80 7.72
C ASP A 97 -1.05 -7.27 6.30
N PHE A 98 -1.97 -7.83 5.53
CA PHE A 98 -2.27 -7.37 4.18
C PHE A 98 -3.74 -7.61 3.86
N THR A 99 -4.24 -6.89 2.87
CA THR A 99 -5.58 -7.09 2.33
C THR A 99 -5.49 -7.51 0.87
N ARG A 100 -6.46 -8.27 0.41
CA ARG A 100 -6.64 -8.60 -1.01
C ARG A 100 -7.65 -7.68 -1.69
N GLY A 101 -8.17 -6.71 -0.95
CA GLY A 101 -9.20 -5.81 -1.45
C GLY A 101 -10.42 -6.60 -1.97
N HIS A 102 -10.89 -6.22 -3.14
CA HIS A 102 -12.02 -6.87 -3.82
C HIS A 102 -11.62 -7.95 -4.84
N PHE A 103 -10.37 -8.41 -4.83
CA PHE A 103 -9.83 -9.31 -5.85
C PHE A 103 -10.66 -10.59 -6.05
N LYS A 104 -11.20 -11.17 -4.97
CA LYS A 104 -12.04 -12.39 -5.04
C LYS A 104 -13.53 -12.11 -5.15
N ARG A 105 -13.99 -10.97 -4.64
CA ARG A 105 -15.43 -10.66 -4.52
C ARG A 105 -15.93 -9.70 -5.59
N GLY A 106 -15.03 -9.06 -6.31
CA GLY A 106 -15.37 -7.96 -7.19
C GLY A 106 -15.75 -6.69 -6.42
N VAL A 107 -16.19 -5.68 -7.14
CA VAL A 107 -16.72 -4.43 -6.58
C VAL A 107 -18.24 -4.54 -6.59
N GLU A 108 -18.82 -4.45 -5.43
CA GLU A 108 -20.27 -4.37 -5.27
C GLU A 108 -20.77 -2.95 -5.44
#